data_d4f37a117f3a5cb7a8e7a22aead361b2
#
_entry.id   d4f37a117f3a5cb7a8e7a22aead361b2
#
_cell.length_a   1.000
_cell.length_b   1.000
_cell.length_c   1.000
_cell.angle_alpha   90.00
_cell.angle_beta   90.00
_cell.angle_gamma   90.00
#
_symmetry.space_group_name_H-M   'P 1'
#
loop_
_entity.id
_entity.type
_entity.pdbx_description
1 polymer ?
#
loop_
_entity_poly.entity_id
_entity_poly.type
_entity_poly.pdbx_seq_one_letter_code
_entity_poly.pdbx_strand_id
1 'polypeptide(L)'
;MELILPTNQNTSAPISLESKVLVVIGANGSGKSSFGKDLFKRYAKTAVWISGMHSLFINNEENSSATDGNELTRLQSMITERLFMPRLSDYEKLILHLQTEEFEAAVQYKEESKINPELRPPVTKIDRIQTIWEKMFPHNRLIRKSGFIELASTKIIGDSYTAGRMSDGEKIVFYLIGAILCAPTNALLIIEEPEILLHESIKNPLWDEIEAMRPDCTYVYLTHDIDLASSRKNSKRLWIRSFNADAKIWDYELIESNDHFPEGLYMEILGSRKPILFIEGTDTNSIDSRLYPFIFPDYKVKPMGGCQKVIETTKAFSQLKDFHTLESKGIVDRDRRTEGEIAYLREQHIYVPNVAEVENLLMLEPVIKTVAHRLMKDPEEVFNQIKENIIKLFLKDMESQVLLHARHRVQKKLEKVLNLKLNSLEELTEHVENIYETIHVEAIYSELKKQFTHYVETGNYQEILRVYNQKGMLPQSQLCKICGISNKENYLNMILSILKEDKEDAQTIRTAIKECLGA
;
A
#
# COMPACT_ATOMS: atom_id res chain seq x y z
N MET A 1 -34.02 6.83 2.29
CA MET A 1 -34.44 6.13 3.52
C MET A 1 -33.96 6.97 4.70
N GLU A 2 -34.78 7.14 5.71
CA GLU A 2 -34.40 7.78 6.96
C GLU A 2 -33.75 6.74 7.87
N LEU A 3 -32.50 6.97 8.27
CA LEU A 3 -31.74 6.06 9.11
C LEU A 3 -31.67 6.58 10.54
N ILE A 4 -32.16 5.81 11.49
CA ILE A 4 -31.97 6.08 12.93
C ILE A 4 -30.63 5.48 13.34
N LEU A 5 -29.67 6.33 13.66
CA LEU A 5 -28.31 5.92 14.00
C LEU A 5 -28.24 5.31 15.42
N PRO A 6 -27.25 4.47 15.70
CA PRO A 6 -26.95 3.97 17.03
C PRO A 6 -26.68 5.09 18.04
N THR A 7 -26.79 4.78 19.33
CA THR A 7 -26.68 5.77 20.41
C THR A 7 -25.31 6.43 20.43
N ASN A 8 -25.28 7.77 20.41
CA ASN A 8 -24.05 8.56 20.49
C ASN A 8 -23.81 8.99 21.95
N GLN A 9 -22.56 8.97 22.39
CA GLN A 9 -22.15 9.44 23.71
C GLN A 9 -22.52 10.91 23.95
N ASN A 10 -22.47 11.72 22.90
CA ASN A 10 -22.62 13.17 22.99
C ASN A 10 -24.08 13.67 22.83
N THR A 11 -25.03 12.76 22.58
CA THR A 11 -26.43 13.14 22.35
C THR A 11 -27.38 12.20 23.07
N SER A 12 -28.34 12.76 23.82
CA SER A 12 -29.39 11.99 24.52
C SER A 12 -30.54 11.57 23.60
N ALA A 13 -30.69 12.19 22.42
CA ALA A 13 -31.70 11.88 21.44
C ALA A 13 -31.16 11.04 20.28
N PRO A 14 -31.95 10.13 19.72
CA PRO A 14 -31.57 9.39 18.53
C PRO A 14 -31.36 10.36 17.36
N ILE A 15 -30.23 10.20 16.66
CA ILE A 15 -29.94 10.99 15.46
C ILE A 15 -30.59 10.30 14.27
N SER A 16 -31.46 11.03 13.58
CA SER A 16 -32.05 10.60 12.31
C SER A 16 -31.31 11.24 11.15
N LEU A 17 -30.99 10.45 10.13
CA LEU A 17 -30.22 10.86 8.98
C LEU A 17 -30.94 10.46 7.69
N GLU A 18 -31.32 11.43 6.87
CA GLU A 18 -31.77 11.15 5.52
C GLU A 18 -30.61 11.13 4.55
N SER A 19 -30.28 9.94 4.04
CA SER A 19 -29.20 9.78 3.05
C SER A 19 -29.41 8.53 2.21
N LYS A 20 -28.92 8.56 0.96
CA LYS A 20 -28.79 7.38 0.10
C LYS A 20 -27.46 6.66 0.32
N VAL A 21 -26.43 7.38 0.70
CA VAL A 21 -25.09 6.83 0.95
C VAL A 21 -24.57 7.39 2.28
N LEU A 22 -24.29 6.49 3.22
CA LEU A 22 -23.63 6.78 4.49
C LEU A 22 -22.27 6.11 4.50
N VAL A 23 -21.21 6.87 4.71
CA VAL A 23 -19.86 6.34 4.90
C VAL A 23 -19.49 6.44 6.37
N VAL A 24 -19.29 5.30 7.00
CA VAL A 24 -18.87 5.16 8.40
C VAL A 24 -17.37 4.86 8.40
N ILE A 25 -16.60 5.81 8.88
CA ILE A 25 -15.14 5.74 8.84
C ILE A 25 -14.56 5.73 10.27
N GLY A 26 -13.42 5.10 10.46
CA GLY A 26 -12.68 5.05 11.74
C GLY A 26 -11.55 4.02 11.69
N ALA A 27 -10.69 4.03 12.71
CA ALA A 27 -9.59 3.09 12.81
C ALA A 27 -10.06 1.64 13.06
N ASN A 28 -9.13 0.69 12.91
CA ASN A 28 -9.40 -0.69 13.28
C ASN A 28 -9.67 -0.78 14.79
N GLY A 29 -10.75 -1.46 15.17
CA GLY A 29 -11.19 -1.56 16.57
C GLY A 29 -12.04 -0.40 17.08
N SER A 30 -12.30 0.65 16.30
CA SER A 30 -13.16 1.78 16.72
C SER A 30 -14.64 1.42 16.91
N GLY A 31 -15.08 0.24 16.48
CA GLY A 31 -16.46 -0.22 16.64
C GLY A 31 -17.34 -0.07 15.39
N LYS A 32 -16.76 0.10 14.18
CA LYS A 32 -17.49 0.18 12.90
C LYS A 32 -18.38 -1.03 12.65
N SER A 33 -17.82 -2.24 12.77
CA SER A 33 -18.59 -3.50 12.58
C SER A 33 -19.72 -3.63 13.59
N SER A 34 -19.49 -3.21 14.86
CA SER A 34 -20.54 -3.18 15.88
C SER A 34 -21.64 -2.18 15.56
N PHE A 35 -21.28 -1.02 14.98
CA PHE A 35 -22.21 -0.01 14.51
C PHE A 35 -23.10 -0.55 13.37
N GLY A 36 -22.47 -1.17 12.38
CA GLY A 36 -23.17 -1.84 11.28
C GLY A 36 -24.12 -2.94 11.79
N LYS A 37 -23.66 -3.79 12.73
CA LYS A 37 -24.49 -4.84 13.34
C LYS A 37 -25.70 -4.28 14.10
N ASP A 38 -25.58 -3.12 14.75
CA ASP A 38 -26.71 -2.46 15.39
C ASP A 38 -27.72 -1.95 14.34
N LEU A 39 -27.24 -1.28 13.30
CA LEU A 39 -28.10 -0.88 12.17
C LEU A 39 -28.79 -2.08 11.53
N PHE A 40 -28.05 -3.14 11.28
CA PHE A 40 -28.58 -4.38 10.72
C PHE A 40 -29.72 -4.96 11.57
N LYS A 41 -29.58 -4.99 12.88
CA LYS A 41 -30.65 -5.45 13.80
C LYS A 41 -31.87 -4.54 13.77
N ARG A 42 -31.69 -3.22 13.70
CA ARG A 42 -32.79 -2.25 13.64
C ARG A 42 -33.60 -2.39 12.35
N TYR A 43 -32.93 -2.63 11.25
CA TYR A 43 -33.54 -2.75 9.92
C TYR A 43 -33.59 -4.19 9.39
N ALA A 44 -33.68 -5.17 10.26
CA ALA A 44 -33.56 -6.60 9.94
C ALA A 44 -34.48 -7.11 8.81
N LYS A 45 -35.58 -6.41 8.49
CA LYS A 45 -36.49 -6.79 7.39
C LYS A 45 -35.97 -6.37 6.00
N THR A 46 -35.16 -5.33 5.93
CA THR A 46 -34.71 -4.71 4.67
C THR A 46 -33.19 -4.61 4.56
N ALA A 47 -32.46 -4.85 5.66
CA ALA A 47 -31.02 -4.77 5.67
C ALA A 47 -30.37 -6.03 5.10
N VAL A 48 -29.31 -5.84 4.33
CA VAL A 48 -28.44 -6.92 3.80
C VAL A 48 -27.00 -6.59 4.18
N TRP A 49 -26.32 -7.58 4.79
CA TRP A 49 -24.90 -7.46 5.15
C TRP A 49 -24.02 -8.07 4.08
N ILE A 50 -23.06 -7.34 3.59
CA ILE A 50 -22.14 -7.75 2.53
C ILE A 50 -20.71 -7.52 3.00
N SER A 51 -19.88 -8.58 2.98
CA SER A 51 -18.45 -8.49 3.28
C SER A 51 -17.65 -9.29 2.25
N GLY A 52 -16.66 -8.65 1.62
CA GLY A 52 -15.79 -9.31 0.65
C GLY A 52 -15.02 -10.49 1.25
N MET A 53 -14.61 -10.38 2.52
CA MET A 53 -13.88 -11.46 3.22
C MET A 53 -14.71 -12.74 3.38
N HIS A 54 -15.99 -12.63 3.67
CA HIS A 54 -16.87 -13.82 3.85
C HIS A 54 -17.06 -14.62 2.56
N SER A 55 -16.86 -14.01 1.40
CA SER A 55 -16.96 -14.70 0.12
C SER A 55 -15.84 -15.72 -0.11
N LEU A 56 -14.71 -15.57 0.55
CA LEU A 56 -13.51 -16.39 0.35
C LEU A 56 -13.39 -17.57 1.33
N PHE A 57 -14.07 -17.50 2.47
CA PHE A 57 -13.97 -18.55 3.50
C PHE A 57 -14.99 -19.68 3.26
N ILE A 58 -14.50 -20.90 3.22
CA ILE A 58 -15.32 -22.11 3.35
C ILE A 58 -15.75 -22.17 4.82
N ASN A 59 -17.04 -22.19 5.09
CA ASN A 59 -17.56 -22.37 6.46
C ASN A 59 -17.11 -23.72 7.02
N ASN A 60 -16.06 -23.72 7.85
CA ASN A 60 -15.79 -24.83 8.74
C ASN A 60 -16.79 -24.74 9.91
N GLU A 61 -17.63 -25.75 10.06
CA GLU A 61 -18.78 -25.80 10.97
C GLU A 61 -18.47 -25.67 12.49
N GLU A 62 -17.22 -25.47 12.89
CA GLU A 62 -16.86 -25.52 14.33
C GLU A 62 -17.01 -24.20 15.09
N ASN A 63 -17.36 -23.06 14.45
CA ASN A 63 -17.47 -21.76 15.14
C ASN A 63 -18.69 -20.89 14.77
N SER A 64 -19.75 -21.47 14.27
CA SER A 64 -20.98 -20.71 14.08
C SER A 64 -21.79 -20.68 15.38
N SER A 65 -21.46 -19.75 16.28
CA SER A 65 -22.44 -19.31 17.26
C SER A 65 -23.64 -18.71 16.50
N ALA A 66 -24.81 -19.22 16.78
CA ALA A 66 -26.10 -19.08 16.10
C ALA A 66 -26.66 -17.63 15.99
N THR A 67 -25.83 -16.60 15.98
CA THR A 67 -26.23 -15.18 15.95
C THR A 67 -25.80 -14.40 14.71
N ASP A 68 -24.93 -14.93 13.89
CA ASP A 68 -24.50 -14.27 12.66
C ASP A 68 -25.17 -14.91 11.43
N GLY A 69 -26.49 -14.80 11.39
CA GLY A 69 -27.27 -15.19 10.21
C GLY A 69 -26.82 -14.40 9.00
N ASN A 70 -26.00 -15.02 8.15
CA ASN A 70 -25.59 -14.50 6.87
C ASN A 70 -26.84 -14.25 6.03
N GLU A 71 -27.16 -13.01 5.66
CA GLU A 71 -28.42 -12.68 4.98
C GLU A 71 -28.45 -13.04 3.52
N LEU A 72 -27.30 -13.29 2.89
CA LEU A 72 -27.31 -14.11 1.67
C LEU A 72 -28.01 -15.46 1.95
N THR A 73 -27.80 -16.05 3.10
CA THR A 73 -28.52 -17.28 3.53
C THR A 73 -30.02 -17.03 3.71
N ARG A 74 -30.44 -15.82 4.07
CA ARG A 74 -31.87 -15.47 4.19
C ARG A 74 -32.51 -15.16 2.84
N LEU A 75 -31.80 -14.51 1.93
CA LEU A 75 -32.21 -14.37 0.53
C LEU A 75 -32.31 -15.74 -0.16
N GLN A 76 -31.44 -16.65 0.23
CA GLN A 76 -31.37 -18.00 -0.30
C GLN A 76 -32.30 -18.98 0.40
N SER A 77 -32.65 -18.80 1.68
CA SER A 77 -33.61 -19.70 2.36
C SER A 77 -35.01 -19.57 1.76
N MET A 78 -35.36 -18.43 1.19
CA MET A 78 -36.58 -18.31 0.39
C MET A 78 -36.51 -19.15 -0.92
N ILE A 79 -35.33 -19.45 -1.41
CA ILE A 79 -35.10 -20.22 -2.65
C ILE A 79 -34.66 -21.66 -2.36
N THR A 80 -34.00 -21.93 -1.24
CA THR A 80 -33.35 -23.20 -0.91
C THR A 80 -34.06 -24.05 0.12
N GLU A 81 -35.33 -23.82 0.45
CA GLU A 81 -36.13 -24.89 1.10
C GLU A 81 -36.11 -26.20 0.29
N ARG A 82 -35.61 -26.17 -0.96
CA ARG A 82 -35.45 -27.35 -1.82
C ARG A 82 -34.02 -27.90 -1.95
N LEU A 83 -32.98 -27.16 -1.52
CA LEU A 83 -31.55 -27.55 -1.71
C LEU A 83 -30.75 -27.29 -0.43
N PHE A 84 -30.84 -28.21 0.51
CA PHE A 84 -30.00 -28.20 1.71
C PHE A 84 -28.56 -28.61 1.35
N MET A 85 -27.67 -27.62 1.10
CA MET A 85 -26.23 -27.87 0.90
C MET A 85 -25.42 -27.05 1.92
N PRO A 86 -25.19 -27.58 3.12
CA PRO A 86 -24.56 -26.81 4.22
C PRO A 86 -23.07 -26.54 4.05
N ARG A 87 -22.43 -26.99 2.98
CA ARG A 87 -20.96 -26.92 2.76
C ARG A 87 -20.49 -25.94 1.70
N LEU A 88 -21.37 -25.17 1.07
CA LEU A 88 -20.98 -24.21 0.04
C LEU A 88 -20.63 -22.86 0.67
N SER A 89 -19.58 -22.21 0.15
CA SER A 89 -19.27 -20.81 0.44
C SER A 89 -20.38 -19.87 -0.09
N ASP A 90 -20.45 -18.65 0.42
CA ASP A 90 -21.44 -17.67 -0.06
C ASP A 90 -21.26 -17.34 -1.54
N TYR A 91 -20.03 -17.39 -2.04
CA TYR A 91 -19.71 -17.25 -3.47
C TYR A 91 -20.32 -18.39 -4.29
N GLU A 92 -20.16 -19.65 -3.87
CA GLU A 92 -20.72 -20.81 -4.58
C GLU A 92 -22.24 -20.83 -4.55
N LYS A 93 -22.84 -20.43 -3.44
CA LYS A 93 -24.30 -20.29 -3.31
C LYS A 93 -24.83 -19.21 -4.26
N LEU A 94 -24.12 -18.06 -4.35
CA LEU A 94 -24.48 -16.99 -5.28
C LEU A 94 -24.43 -17.48 -6.73
N ILE A 95 -23.37 -18.18 -7.14
CA ILE A 95 -23.26 -18.73 -8.49
C ILE A 95 -24.43 -19.67 -8.78
N LEU A 96 -24.74 -20.57 -7.87
CA LEU A 96 -25.84 -21.52 -8.04
C LEU A 96 -27.19 -20.80 -8.19
N HIS A 97 -27.42 -19.76 -7.37
CA HIS A 97 -28.64 -18.94 -7.46
C HIS A 97 -28.75 -18.23 -8.82
N LEU A 98 -27.67 -17.57 -9.25
CA LEU A 98 -27.66 -16.87 -10.54
C LEU A 98 -27.89 -17.81 -11.72
N GLN A 99 -27.31 -19.01 -11.67
CA GLN A 99 -27.51 -20.04 -12.69
C GLN A 99 -28.95 -20.54 -12.73
N THR A 100 -29.55 -20.76 -11.57
CA THR A 100 -30.94 -21.21 -11.46
C THR A 100 -31.89 -20.17 -12.05
N GLU A 101 -31.71 -18.88 -11.70
CA GLU A 101 -32.51 -17.77 -12.24
C GLU A 101 -32.36 -17.62 -13.76
N GLU A 102 -31.11 -17.74 -14.25
CA GLU A 102 -30.83 -17.72 -15.70
C GLU A 102 -31.55 -18.86 -16.44
N PHE A 103 -31.52 -20.06 -15.87
CA PHE A 103 -32.21 -21.22 -16.44
C PHE A 103 -33.74 -21.01 -16.45
N GLU A 104 -34.31 -20.55 -15.33
CA GLU A 104 -35.75 -20.26 -15.25
C GLU A 104 -36.19 -19.18 -16.27
N ALA A 105 -35.42 -18.10 -16.38
CA ALA A 105 -35.66 -17.06 -17.38
C ALA A 105 -35.59 -17.58 -18.82
N ALA A 106 -34.62 -18.47 -19.12
CA ALA A 106 -34.50 -19.08 -20.42
C ALA A 106 -35.67 -20.02 -20.75
N VAL A 107 -36.12 -20.82 -19.78
CA VAL A 107 -37.29 -21.71 -19.93
C VAL A 107 -38.56 -20.89 -20.16
N GLN A 108 -38.78 -19.87 -19.36
CA GLN A 108 -39.94 -18.98 -19.49
C GLN A 108 -39.94 -18.29 -20.87
N TYR A 109 -38.81 -17.71 -21.27
CA TYR A 109 -38.68 -17.09 -22.60
C TYR A 109 -38.98 -18.06 -23.71
N LYS A 110 -38.50 -19.32 -23.64
CA LYS A 110 -38.75 -20.36 -24.61
C LYS A 110 -40.25 -20.69 -24.74
N GLU A 111 -41.00 -20.72 -23.64
CA GLU A 111 -42.45 -20.98 -23.68
C GLU A 111 -43.23 -19.76 -24.20
N GLU A 112 -42.88 -18.54 -23.78
CA GLU A 112 -43.54 -17.31 -24.22
C GLU A 112 -43.25 -16.96 -25.67
N SER A 113 -42.03 -17.24 -26.17
CA SER A 113 -41.66 -17.01 -27.59
C SER A 113 -42.38 -17.91 -28.57
N LYS A 114 -42.90 -19.07 -28.13
CA LYS A 114 -43.79 -19.90 -28.95
C LYS A 114 -45.13 -19.21 -29.25
N ILE A 115 -45.58 -18.35 -28.31
CA ILE A 115 -46.85 -17.61 -28.41
C ILE A 115 -46.62 -16.26 -29.12
N ASN A 116 -45.52 -15.59 -28.79
CA ASN A 116 -45.12 -14.31 -29.36
C ASN A 116 -43.69 -14.38 -29.93
N PRO A 117 -43.54 -14.62 -31.26
CA PRO A 117 -42.23 -14.74 -31.90
C PRO A 117 -41.39 -13.45 -31.93
N GLU A 118 -42.00 -12.26 -31.67
CA GLU A 118 -41.28 -10.99 -31.61
C GLU A 118 -40.77 -10.66 -30.22
N LEU A 119 -40.95 -11.55 -29.23
CA LEU A 119 -40.50 -11.37 -27.87
C LEU A 119 -38.98 -11.28 -27.82
N ARG A 120 -38.44 -10.25 -27.17
CA ARG A 120 -37.00 -10.12 -26.95
C ARG A 120 -36.57 -10.92 -25.72
N PRO A 121 -35.34 -11.50 -25.75
CA PRO A 121 -34.80 -12.18 -24.59
C PRO A 121 -34.80 -11.26 -23.36
N PRO A 122 -35.14 -11.76 -22.16
CA PRO A 122 -35.09 -10.97 -20.93
C PRO A 122 -33.62 -10.64 -20.56
N VAL A 123 -33.40 -9.47 -19.99
CA VAL A 123 -32.11 -9.10 -19.41
C VAL A 123 -32.00 -9.69 -18.02
N THR A 124 -31.12 -10.66 -17.85
CA THR A 124 -30.92 -11.36 -16.58
C THR A 124 -29.93 -10.66 -15.64
N LYS A 125 -29.81 -11.11 -14.38
CA LYS A 125 -28.79 -10.58 -13.48
C LYS A 125 -27.39 -10.87 -13.98
N ILE A 126 -27.17 -12.02 -14.61
CA ILE A 126 -25.85 -12.37 -15.22
C ILE A 126 -25.48 -11.40 -16.35
N ASP A 127 -26.44 -10.96 -17.17
CA ASP A 127 -26.20 -9.91 -18.19
C ASP A 127 -25.70 -8.61 -17.57
N ARG A 128 -26.32 -8.21 -16.45
CA ARG A 128 -25.91 -7.01 -15.72
C ARG A 128 -24.53 -7.17 -15.07
N ILE A 129 -24.26 -8.32 -14.49
CA ILE A 129 -22.92 -8.65 -13.94
C ILE A 129 -21.88 -8.57 -15.07
N GLN A 130 -22.14 -9.17 -16.21
CA GLN A 130 -21.25 -9.14 -17.37
C GLN A 130 -20.95 -7.71 -17.82
N THR A 131 -21.97 -6.84 -17.86
CA THR A 131 -21.80 -5.45 -18.27
C THR A 131 -20.82 -4.69 -17.36
N ILE A 132 -20.95 -4.85 -16.05
CA ILE A 132 -20.02 -4.20 -15.09
C ILE A 132 -18.67 -4.87 -15.11
N TRP A 133 -18.63 -6.22 -15.16
CA TRP A 133 -17.41 -7.01 -15.20
C TRP A 133 -16.49 -6.59 -16.36
N GLU A 134 -17.02 -6.49 -17.56
CA GLU A 134 -16.25 -6.16 -18.76
C GLU A 134 -15.73 -4.72 -18.75
N LYS A 135 -16.37 -3.81 -17.97
CA LYS A 135 -15.83 -2.47 -17.70
C LYS A 135 -14.65 -2.52 -16.72
N MET A 136 -14.73 -3.38 -15.68
CA MET A 136 -13.67 -3.51 -14.67
C MET A 136 -12.47 -4.30 -15.19
N PHE A 137 -12.72 -5.31 -16.01
CA PHE A 137 -11.71 -6.23 -16.55
C PHE A 137 -11.79 -6.28 -18.10
N PRO A 138 -11.33 -5.25 -18.84
CA PRO A 138 -11.46 -5.18 -20.30
C PRO A 138 -10.76 -6.33 -21.05
N HIS A 139 -9.90 -7.07 -20.36
CA HIS A 139 -9.14 -8.19 -20.94
C HIS A 139 -9.76 -9.56 -20.65
N ASN A 140 -10.79 -9.63 -19.82
CA ASN A 140 -11.43 -10.88 -19.40
C ASN A 140 -12.94 -10.79 -19.67
N ARG A 141 -13.41 -11.57 -20.62
CA ARG A 141 -14.82 -11.65 -20.97
C ARG A 141 -15.52 -12.75 -20.18
N LEU A 142 -16.70 -12.45 -19.65
CA LEU A 142 -17.52 -13.43 -18.95
C LEU A 142 -18.34 -14.22 -19.98
N ILE A 143 -18.21 -15.56 -19.97
CA ILE A 143 -18.89 -16.46 -20.89
C ILE A 143 -19.80 -17.41 -20.10
N ARG A 144 -20.99 -17.66 -20.65
CA ARG A 144 -21.93 -18.67 -20.17
C ARG A 144 -21.83 -19.90 -21.07
N LYS A 145 -21.48 -21.05 -20.52
CA LYS A 145 -21.33 -22.27 -21.28
C LYS A 145 -21.82 -23.47 -20.48
N SER A 146 -22.80 -24.22 -21.02
CA SER A 146 -23.30 -25.48 -20.44
C SER A 146 -23.68 -25.40 -18.96
N GLY A 147 -24.26 -24.27 -18.51
CA GLY A 147 -24.60 -24.05 -17.11
C GLY A 147 -23.44 -23.62 -16.21
N PHE A 148 -22.26 -23.30 -16.80
CA PHE A 148 -21.12 -22.79 -16.07
C PHE A 148 -20.80 -21.33 -16.47
N ILE A 149 -20.27 -20.58 -15.52
CA ILE A 149 -19.69 -19.27 -15.77
C ILE A 149 -18.19 -19.48 -15.99
N GLU A 150 -17.71 -19.09 -17.15
CA GLU A 150 -16.30 -19.15 -17.55
C GLU A 150 -15.79 -17.74 -17.86
N LEU A 151 -14.50 -17.54 -17.67
CA LEU A 151 -13.79 -16.35 -18.11
C LEU A 151 -12.92 -16.71 -19.32
N ALA A 152 -13.00 -15.91 -20.38
CA ALA A 152 -12.13 -16.01 -21.54
C ALA A 152 -11.27 -14.76 -21.67
N SER A 153 -9.98 -14.97 -21.89
CA SER A 153 -9.06 -13.88 -22.22
C SER A 153 -9.37 -13.33 -23.62
N THR A 154 -9.48 -12.02 -23.75
CA THR A 154 -9.60 -11.36 -25.06
C THR A 154 -8.27 -11.35 -25.83
N LYS A 155 -7.15 -11.66 -25.16
CA LYS A 155 -5.80 -11.67 -25.75
C LYS A 155 -5.38 -13.03 -26.28
N ILE A 156 -5.95 -14.13 -25.76
CA ILE A 156 -5.56 -15.50 -26.14
C ILE A 156 -6.82 -16.25 -26.56
N ILE A 157 -6.92 -16.56 -27.84
CA ILE A 157 -8.08 -17.28 -28.42
C ILE A 157 -8.04 -18.74 -27.91
N GLY A 158 -9.10 -19.17 -27.25
CA GLY A 158 -9.27 -20.55 -26.79
C GLY A 158 -8.86 -20.82 -25.34
N ASP A 159 -8.35 -19.84 -24.61
CA ASP A 159 -8.05 -19.97 -23.19
C ASP A 159 -9.25 -19.47 -22.36
N SER A 160 -10.00 -20.41 -21.77
CA SER A 160 -11.09 -20.12 -20.83
C SER A 160 -10.90 -20.91 -19.54
N TYR A 161 -11.27 -20.31 -18.41
CA TYR A 161 -11.23 -20.95 -17.11
C TYR A 161 -12.55 -20.73 -16.35
N THR A 162 -12.91 -21.69 -15.52
CA THR A 162 -14.16 -21.65 -14.74
C THR A 162 -14.10 -20.59 -13.64
N ALA A 163 -15.25 -20.10 -13.19
CA ALA A 163 -15.41 -19.16 -12.09
C ALA A 163 -14.69 -19.59 -10.79
N GLY A 164 -14.55 -20.89 -10.54
CA GLY A 164 -13.79 -21.41 -9.41
C GLY A 164 -12.29 -21.14 -9.46
N ARG A 165 -11.73 -20.87 -10.64
CA ARG A 165 -10.31 -20.54 -10.85
C ARG A 165 -10.03 -19.04 -10.96
N MET A 166 -11.03 -18.19 -10.72
CA MET A 166 -10.83 -16.75 -10.59
C MET A 166 -9.84 -16.44 -9.46
N SER A 167 -9.05 -15.38 -9.63
CA SER A 167 -8.25 -14.81 -8.54
C SER A 167 -9.17 -14.31 -7.42
N ASP A 168 -8.63 -14.14 -6.22
CA ASP A 168 -9.45 -13.70 -5.06
C ASP A 168 -10.06 -12.31 -5.32
N GLY A 169 -9.33 -11.39 -5.96
CA GLY A 169 -9.86 -10.09 -6.35
C GLY A 169 -11.01 -10.20 -7.37
N GLU A 170 -10.88 -11.08 -8.38
CA GLU A 170 -11.96 -11.34 -9.35
C GLU A 170 -13.18 -11.96 -8.67
N LYS A 171 -13.00 -12.93 -7.78
CA LYS A 171 -14.11 -13.53 -7.01
C LYS A 171 -14.86 -12.49 -6.19
N ILE A 172 -14.14 -11.59 -5.52
CA ILE A 172 -14.74 -10.51 -4.73
C ILE A 172 -15.55 -9.57 -5.60
N VAL A 173 -15.00 -9.10 -6.73
CA VAL A 173 -15.73 -8.22 -7.66
C VAL A 173 -17.02 -8.90 -8.14
N PHE A 174 -16.94 -10.15 -8.59
CA PHE A 174 -18.11 -10.92 -9.02
C PHE A 174 -19.14 -11.07 -7.90
N TYR A 175 -18.67 -11.41 -6.70
CA TYR A 175 -19.52 -11.58 -5.53
C TYR A 175 -20.23 -10.27 -5.14
N LEU A 176 -19.51 -9.16 -5.06
CA LEU A 176 -20.09 -7.87 -4.68
C LEU A 176 -21.20 -7.44 -5.66
N ILE A 177 -20.93 -7.51 -6.97
CA ILE A 177 -21.92 -7.18 -7.98
C ILE A 177 -23.14 -8.10 -7.86
N GLY A 178 -22.91 -9.41 -7.79
CA GLY A 178 -23.97 -10.41 -7.75
C GLY A 178 -24.82 -10.34 -6.47
N ALA A 179 -24.19 -10.20 -5.30
CA ALA A 179 -24.87 -10.08 -4.02
C ALA A 179 -25.78 -8.85 -3.96
N ILE A 180 -25.30 -7.72 -4.46
CA ILE A 180 -26.10 -6.47 -4.50
C ILE A 180 -27.24 -6.55 -5.50
N LEU A 181 -27.03 -7.22 -6.64
CA LEU A 181 -28.13 -7.47 -7.60
C LEU A 181 -29.20 -8.39 -7.05
N CYS A 182 -28.82 -9.34 -6.19
CA CYS A 182 -29.76 -10.26 -5.53
C CYS A 182 -30.46 -9.65 -4.31
N ALA A 183 -30.00 -8.50 -3.81
CA ALA A 183 -30.64 -7.84 -2.68
C ALA A 183 -32.08 -7.40 -3.01
N PRO A 184 -33.01 -7.37 -2.03
CA PRO A 184 -34.38 -6.89 -2.22
C PRO A 184 -34.44 -5.46 -2.75
N THR A 185 -35.57 -5.08 -3.34
CA THR A 185 -35.82 -3.68 -3.73
C THR A 185 -35.87 -2.78 -2.49
N ASN A 186 -35.25 -1.59 -2.61
CA ASN A 186 -35.13 -0.62 -1.51
C ASN A 186 -34.37 -1.15 -0.27
N ALA A 187 -33.44 -2.10 -0.47
CA ALA A 187 -32.66 -2.67 0.63
C ALA A 187 -31.72 -1.62 1.27
N LEU A 188 -31.45 -1.82 2.56
CA LEU A 188 -30.34 -1.18 3.26
C LEU A 188 -29.11 -2.09 3.14
N LEU A 189 -28.14 -1.72 2.31
CA LEU A 189 -26.92 -2.48 2.06
C LEU A 189 -25.84 -2.03 3.05
N ILE A 190 -25.45 -2.89 3.97
CA ILE A 190 -24.34 -2.65 4.90
C ILE A 190 -23.13 -3.40 4.37
N ILE A 191 -22.13 -2.64 3.93
CA ILE A 191 -20.96 -3.15 3.22
C ILE A 191 -19.74 -2.97 4.12
N GLU A 192 -19.17 -4.08 4.56
CA GLU A 192 -17.99 -4.09 5.43
C GLU A 192 -16.73 -4.25 4.61
N GLU A 193 -15.77 -3.36 4.85
CA GLU A 193 -14.48 -3.28 4.17
C GLU A 193 -14.59 -3.34 2.63
N PRO A 194 -15.33 -2.39 2.02
CA PRO A 194 -15.58 -2.35 0.57
C PRO A 194 -14.32 -2.25 -0.29
N GLU A 195 -13.19 -1.90 0.29
CA GLU A 195 -11.88 -1.77 -0.33
C GLU A 195 -11.07 -3.06 -0.37
N ILE A 196 -11.46 -4.08 0.40
CA ILE A 196 -10.60 -5.23 0.65
C ILE A 196 -10.31 -6.03 -0.63
N LEU A 197 -9.04 -6.36 -0.85
CA LEU A 197 -8.51 -7.10 -2.01
C LEU A 197 -8.87 -6.47 -3.38
N LEU A 198 -9.38 -5.24 -3.41
CA LEU A 198 -9.59 -4.50 -4.64
C LEU A 198 -8.35 -3.67 -4.98
N HIS A 199 -7.96 -3.73 -6.25
CA HIS A 199 -6.92 -2.83 -6.75
C HIS A 199 -7.43 -1.38 -6.81
N GLU A 200 -6.57 -0.40 -6.51
CA GLU A 200 -6.93 1.03 -6.49
C GLU A 200 -7.65 1.50 -7.76
N SER A 201 -7.24 1.00 -8.94
CA SER A 201 -7.84 1.37 -10.21
C SER A 201 -9.27 0.84 -10.41
N ILE A 202 -9.68 -0.16 -9.67
CA ILE A 202 -10.99 -0.81 -9.79
C ILE A 202 -11.92 -0.37 -8.68
N LYS A 203 -11.41 -0.10 -7.48
CA LYS A 203 -12.15 0.19 -6.27
C LYS A 203 -13.26 1.24 -6.47
N ASN A 204 -12.91 2.45 -6.83
CA ASN A 204 -13.87 3.54 -6.98
C ASN A 204 -14.82 3.36 -8.19
N PRO A 205 -14.34 3.01 -9.40
CA PRO A 205 -15.22 2.73 -10.53
C PRO A 205 -16.23 1.62 -10.30
N LEU A 206 -15.86 0.55 -9.57
CA LEU A 206 -16.76 -0.55 -9.24
C LEU A 206 -17.96 -0.07 -8.41
N TRP A 207 -17.70 0.70 -7.35
CA TRP A 207 -18.77 1.21 -6.49
C TRP A 207 -19.65 2.25 -7.20
N ASP A 208 -19.08 3.06 -8.10
CA ASP A 208 -19.86 4.00 -8.94
C ASP A 208 -20.86 3.24 -9.84
N GLU A 209 -20.41 2.16 -10.49
CA GLU A 209 -21.27 1.33 -11.34
C GLU A 209 -22.34 0.58 -10.53
N ILE A 210 -21.98 0.06 -9.35
CA ILE A 210 -22.91 -0.64 -8.46
C ILE A 210 -24.00 0.31 -7.93
N GLU A 211 -23.63 1.49 -7.45
CA GLU A 211 -24.59 2.51 -6.99
C GLU A 211 -25.52 2.96 -8.11
N ALA A 212 -24.97 3.17 -9.33
CA ALA A 212 -25.76 3.53 -10.50
C ALA A 212 -26.74 2.42 -10.93
N MET A 213 -26.36 1.15 -10.75
CA MET A 213 -27.17 -0.01 -11.10
C MET A 213 -28.35 -0.23 -10.12
N ARG A 214 -28.16 0.08 -8.83
CA ARG A 214 -29.16 -0.10 -7.77
C ARG A 214 -29.44 1.23 -7.03
N PRO A 215 -29.98 2.27 -7.73
CA PRO A 215 -30.30 3.56 -7.13
C PRO A 215 -31.48 3.50 -6.15
N ASP A 216 -32.22 2.39 -6.16
CA ASP A 216 -33.30 2.11 -5.20
C ASP A 216 -32.74 1.83 -3.79
N CYS A 217 -31.56 1.26 -3.65
CA CYS A 217 -30.98 0.87 -2.39
C CYS A 217 -30.37 2.05 -1.60
N THR A 218 -30.19 1.84 -0.31
CA THR A 218 -29.44 2.74 0.59
C THR A 218 -28.15 2.03 0.99
N TYR A 219 -27.01 2.71 0.87
CA TYR A 219 -25.68 2.15 1.09
C TYR A 219 -25.09 2.64 2.40
N VAL A 220 -24.56 1.74 3.21
CA VAL A 220 -23.77 2.05 4.41
C VAL A 220 -22.41 1.35 4.25
N TYR A 221 -21.39 2.13 3.97
CA TYR A 221 -20.02 1.65 3.87
C TYR A 221 -19.32 1.73 5.23
N LEU A 222 -18.77 0.61 5.70
CA LEU A 222 -17.96 0.54 6.92
C LEU A 222 -16.49 0.39 6.49
N THR A 223 -15.73 1.48 6.50
CA THR A 223 -14.38 1.51 5.92
C THR A 223 -13.37 2.18 6.83
N HIS A 224 -12.11 1.87 6.61
CA HIS A 224 -10.98 2.65 7.11
C HIS A 224 -10.22 3.38 5.99
N ASP A 225 -10.69 3.22 4.74
CA ASP A 225 -10.08 3.81 3.53
C ASP A 225 -10.64 5.23 3.29
N ILE A 226 -9.77 6.24 3.50
CA ILE A 226 -10.10 7.65 3.32
C ILE A 226 -10.37 7.97 1.84
N ASP A 227 -9.66 7.34 0.91
CA ASP A 227 -9.81 7.59 -0.52
C ASP A 227 -11.18 7.12 -1.01
N LEU A 228 -11.61 5.93 -0.58
CA LEU A 228 -12.96 5.46 -0.85
C LEU A 228 -14.01 6.41 -0.25
N ALA A 229 -13.83 6.79 1.02
CA ALA A 229 -14.75 7.70 1.70
C ALA A 229 -14.82 9.08 1.03
N SER A 230 -13.70 9.58 0.51
CA SER A 230 -13.63 10.85 -0.22
C SER A 230 -14.30 10.78 -1.59
N SER A 231 -14.19 9.63 -2.27
CA SER A 231 -14.72 9.43 -3.63
C SER A 231 -16.23 9.34 -3.67
N ARG A 232 -16.91 8.97 -2.57
CA ARG A 232 -18.37 8.88 -2.51
C ARG A 232 -19.01 10.26 -2.50
N LYS A 233 -19.34 10.77 -3.70
CA LYS A 233 -20.01 12.06 -3.88
C LYS A 233 -21.43 11.99 -3.32
N ASN A 234 -21.90 13.08 -2.73
CA ASN A 234 -23.23 13.19 -2.11
C ASN A 234 -23.49 12.20 -0.96
N SER A 235 -22.45 11.65 -0.34
CA SER A 235 -22.56 10.83 0.86
C SER A 235 -22.60 11.68 2.13
N LYS A 236 -23.29 11.17 3.15
CA LYS A 236 -23.06 11.62 4.53
C LYS A 236 -21.92 10.81 5.11
N ARG A 237 -21.05 11.46 5.89
CA ARG A 237 -19.87 10.85 6.46
C ARG A 237 -19.96 10.88 7.98
N LEU A 238 -19.62 9.77 8.60
CA LEU A 238 -19.66 9.58 10.04
C LEU A 238 -18.32 9.01 10.51
N TRP A 239 -17.64 9.71 11.39
CA TRP A 239 -16.40 9.27 12.00
C TRP A 239 -16.66 8.65 13.36
N ILE A 240 -16.32 7.36 13.53
CA ILE A 240 -16.38 6.67 14.81
C ILE A 240 -14.99 6.72 15.46
N ARG A 241 -14.93 7.34 16.63
CA ARG A 241 -13.71 7.45 17.46
C ARG A 241 -13.55 6.24 18.36
N SER A 242 -14.62 5.86 19.06
CA SER A 242 -14.59 4.73 19.99
C SER A 242 -15.97 4.10 20.20
N PHE A 243 -15.96 2.90 20.75
CA PHE A 243 -17.16 2.14 21.11
C PHE A 243 -17.03 1.56 22.52
N ASN A 244 -18.01 1.82 23.37
CA ASN A 244 -18.14 1.17 24.66
C ASN A 244 -19.07 -0.05 24.50
N ALA A 245 -18.50 -1.25 24.57
CA ALA A 245 -19.21 -2.50 24.33
C ALA A 245 -20.25 -2.82 25.43
N ASP A 246 -19.97 -2.46 26.69
CA ASP A 246 -20.85 -2.73 27.83
C ASP A 246 -22.11 -1.84 27.79
N ALA A 247 -21.92 -0.55 27.52
CA ALA A 247 -23.02 0.40 27.43
C ALA A 247 -23.71 0.42 26.05
N LYS A 248 -23.10 -0.17 25.02
CA LYS A 248 -23.52 -0.09 23.59
C LYS A 248 -23.66 1.36 23.11
N ILE A 249 -22.70 2.19 23.46
CA ILE A 249 -22.65 3.60 23.13
C ILE A 249 -21.41 3.86 22.28
N TRP A 250 -21.58 4.65 21.21
CA TRP A 250 -20.51 5.08 20.33
C TRP A 250 -20.15 6.53 20.56
N ASP A 251 -18.87 6.88 20.44
CA ASP A 251 -18.42 8.26 20.23
C ASP A 251 -18.22 8.47 18.74
N TYR A 252 -19.12 9.22 18.11
CA TYR A 252 -19.01 9.54 16.70
C TYR A 252 -19.42 10.97 16.38
N GLU A 253 -18.93 11.45 15.25
CA GLU A 253 -19.20 12.77 14.71
C GLU A 253 -19.64 12.68 13.25
N LEU A 254 -20.66 13.48 12.89
CA LEU A 254 -21.06 13.66 11.50
C LEU A 254 -20.17 14.73 10.86
N ILE A 255 -19.52 14.37 9.74
CA ILE A 255 -18.66 15.26 8.97
C ILE A 255 -19.49 15.85 7.84
N GLU A 256 -19.53 17.19 7.73
CA GLU A 256 -20.24 17.86 6.66
C GLU A 256 -19.64 17.56 5.28
N SER A 257 -20.48 17.51 4.25
CA SER A 257 -20.07 17.00 2.91
C SER A 257 -19.00 17.84 2.22
N ASN A 258 -18.80 19.09 2.67
CA ASN A 258 -17.84 20.04 2.11
C ASN A 258 -16.56 20.14 2.97
N ASP A 259 -16.51 19.49 4.12
CA ASP A 259 -15.37 19.55 5.00
C ASP A 259 -14.35 18.49 4.64
N HIS A 260 -13.09 18.86 4.75
CA HIS A 260 -12.00 17.91 4.76
C HIS A 260 -12.12 17.02 6.00
N PHE A 261 -11.64 15.79 5.92
CA PHE A 261 -11.65 14.92 7.09
C PHE A 261 -10.85 15.56 8.24
N PRO A 262 -11.38 15.51 9.48
CA PRO A 262 -10.67 16.04 10.64
C PRO A 262 -9.28 15.45 10.78
N GLU A 263 -8.31 16.27 11.16
CA GLU A 263 -6.93 15.83 11.40
C GLU A 263 -6.85 14.63 12.34
N GLY A 264 -7.69 14.61 13.38
CA GLY A 264 -7.78 13.50 14.32
C GLY A 264 -8.10 12.16 13.65
N LEU A 265 -8.91 12.15 12.59
CA LEU A 265 -9.23 10.96 11.82
C LEU A 265 -8.02 10.45 11.03
N TYR A 266 -7.27 11.34 10.38
CA TYR A 266 -6.02 10.95 9.71
C TYR A 266 -5.02 10.36 10.70
N MET A 267 -4.88 10.99 11.87
CA MET A 267 -4.02 10.52 12.96
C MET A 267 -4.40 9.13 13.46
N GLU A 268 -5.69 8.90 13.63
CA GLU A 268 -6.22 7.63 14.11
C GLU A 268 -6.03 6.51 13.08
N ILE A 269 -6.33 6.77 11.80
CA ILE A 269 -6.19 5.78 10.71
C ILE A 269 -4.73 5.48 10.43
N LEU A 270 -3.86 6.48 10.43
CA LEU A 270 -2.41 6.28 10.31
C LEU A 270 -1.81 5.57 11.56
N GLY A 271 -2.59 5.48 12.64
CA GLY A 271 -2.27 4.70 13.83
C GLY A 271 -1.13 5.28 14.67
N SER A 272 -0.77 6.56 14.49
CA SER A 272 0.27 7.23 15.30
C SER A 272 0.17 8.75 15.19
N ARG A 273 0.35 9.44 16.33
CA ARG A 273 0.59 10.88 16.37
C ARG A 273 2.05 11.23 16.07
N LYS A 274 2.90 10.23 15.84
CA LYS A 274 4.31 10.47 15.56
C LYS A 274 4.49 10.96 14.12
N PRO A 275 5.44 11.86 13.89
CA PRO A 275 5.84 12.25 12.55
C PRO A 275 6.25 11.02 11.73
N ILE A 276 6.13 11.10 10.42
CA ILE A 276 6.36 9.96 9.53
C ILE A 276 7.75 10.05 8.92
N LEU A 277 8.45 8.92 8.91
CA LEU A 277 9.71 8.74 8.22
C LEU A 277 9.53 7.75 7.07
N PHE A 278 9.51 8.25 5.84
CA PHE A 278 9.49 7.42 4.64
C PHE A 278 10.90 6.94 4.31
N ILE A 279 11.04 5.64 4.07
CA ILE A 279 12.33 4.99 3.81
C ILE A 279 12.27 4.10 2.57
N GLU A 280 13.43 3.77 2.01
CA GLU A 280 13.54 2.71 1.01
C GLU A 280 13.29 1.33 1.65
N GLY A 281 13.27 0.28 0.82
CA GLY A 281 13.07 -1.10 1.29
C GLY A 281 11.61 -1.53 1.40
N THR A 282 11.41 -2.75 1.88
CA THR A 282 10.11 -3.41 2.03
C THR A 282 9.80 -3.74 3.49
N ASP A 283 8.54 -3.96 3.82
CA ASP A 283 8.06 -4.12 5.21
C ASP A 283 8.73 -5.26 5.99
N THR A 284 9.25 -6.29 5.35
CA THR A 284 9.59 -7.53 6.04
C THR A 284 11.08 -7.84 6.19
N ASN A 285 11.96 -7.45 5.25
CA ASN A 285 13.33 -7.97 5.23
C ASN A 285 14.45 -6.96 4.89
N SER A 286 14.14 -5.67 4.69
CA SER A 286 15.17 -4.69 4.41
C SER A 286 15.90 -4.24 5.68
N ILE A 287 17.16 -3.86 5.55
CA ILE A 287 17.96 -3.29 6.66
C ILE A 287 17.29 -2.01 7.14
N ASP A 288 16.82 -1.18 6.22
CA ASP A 288 16.13 0.08 6.50
C ASP A 288 14.96 -0.10 7.47
N SER A 289 14.04 -1.01 7.15
CA SER A 289 12.83 -1.25 7.95
C SER A 289 13.13 -1.80 9.34
N ARG A 290 14.28 -2.46 9.51
CA ARG A 290 14.72 -3.03 10.78
C ARG A 290 15.57 -2.07 11.61
N LEU A 291 16.39 -1.22 10.98
CA LEU A 291 17.34 -0.33 11.64
C LEU A 291 16.70 1.00 12.04
N TYR A 292 16.04 1.70 11.10
CA TYR A 292 15.55 3.06 11.33
C TYR A 292 14.52 3.21 12.46
N PRO A 293 13.65 2.24 12.78
CA PRO A 293 12.78 2.35 13.95
C PRO A 293 13.53 2.50 15.29
N PHE A 294 14.76 1.95 15.39
CA PHE A 294 15.61 2.10 16.57
C PHE A 294 16.44 3.38 16.57
N ILE A 295 16.71 3.93 15.38
CA ILE A 295 17.44 5.20 15.25
C ILE A 295 16.51 6.39 15.47
N PHE A 296 15.27 6.29 14.99
CA PHE A 296 14.24 7.33 15.06
C PHE A 296 12.98 6.83 15.81
N PRO A 297 13.07 6.57 17.14
CA PRO A 297 11.95 6.02 17.91
C PRO A 297 10.76 6.97 17.99
N ASP A 298 10.98 8.27 17.75
CA ASP A 298 9.94 9.30 17.76
C ASP A 298 9.17 9.39 16.44
N TYR A 299 9.60 8.68 15.40
CA TYR A 299 8.96 8.64 14.09
C TYR A 299 8.25 7.30 13.85
N LYS A 300 7.16 7.34 13.09
CA LYS A 300 6.59 6.14 12.46
C LYS A 300 7.33 5.90 11.15
N VAL A 301 8.13 4.84 11.11
CA VAL A 301 8.89 4.47 9.91
C VAL A 301 7.97 3.74 8.94
N LYS A 302 7.96 4.18 7.66
CA LYS A 302 7.13 3.61 6.59
C LYS A 302 7.98 3.29 5.35
N PRO A 303 8.21 1.99 5.05
CA PRO A 303 8.90 1.57 3.83
C PRO A 303 8.05 1.82 2.58
N MET A 304 8.67 2.31 1.51
CA MET A 304 8.02 2.68 0.24
C MET A 304 8.48 1.84 -0.95
N GLY A 305 9.46 0.95 -0.76
CA GLY A 305 9.99 0.05 -1.78
C GLY A 305 11.20 0.62 -2.54
N GLY A 306 11.12 1.81 -3.10
CA GLY A 306 12.23 2.39 -3.87
C GLY A 306 12.37 3.89 -3.72
N CYS A 307 13.55 4.42 -4.04
CA CYS A 307 13.92 5.81 -3.78
C CYS A 307 12.97 6.83 -4.42
N GLN A 308 12.52 6.58 -5.66
CA GLN A 308 11.60 7.48 -6.34
C GLN A 308 10.27 7.64 -5.59
N LYS A 309 9.72 6.52 -5.07
CA LYS A 309 8.49 6.55 -4.27
C LYS A 309 8.68 7.30 -2.95
N VAL A 310 9.83 7.15 -2.29
CA VAL A 310 10.15 7.92 -1.08
C VAL A 310 10.14 9.41 -1.38
N ILE A 311 10.80 9.82 -2.47
CA ILE A 311 10.88 11.23 -2.89
C ILE A 311 9.50 11.79 -3.20
N GLU A 312 8.72 11.10 -4.05
CA GLU A 312 7.39 11.53 -4.46
C GLU A 312 6.43 11.61 -3.29
N THR A 313 6.41 10.56 -2.43
CA THR A 313 5.52 10.52 -1.26
C THR A 313 5.88 11.59 -0.24
N THR A 314 7.17 11.80 0.06
CA THR A 314 7.60 12.84 1.01
C THR A 314 7.19 14.22 0.52
N LYS A 315 7.39 14.52 -0.78
CA LYS A 315 6.98 15.79 -1.38
C LYS A 315 5.47 15.97 -1.36
N ALA A 316 4.71 14.97 -1.81
CA ALA A 316 3.27 15.01 -1.83
C ALA A 316 2.70 15.21 -0.42
N PHE A 317 3.21 14.46 0.56
CA PHE A 317 2.79 14.57 1.95
C PHE A 317 3.12 15.96 2.55
N SER A 318 4.29 16.52 2.23
CA SER A 318 4.68 17.86 2.67
C SER A 318 3.84 18.98 2.02
N GLN A 319 3.30 18.77 0.81
CA GLN A 319 2.41 19.71 0.14
C GLN A 319 0.99 19.71 0.72
N LEU A 320 0.61 18.63 1.40
CA LEU A 320 -0.70 18.48 2.04
C LEU A 320 -0.75 19.07 3.48
N LYS A 321 0.18 19.97 3.84
CA LYS A 321 0.23 20.62 5.17
C LYS A 321 -1.04 21.36 5.55
N ASP A 322 -1.83 21.78 4.58
CA ASP A 322 -3.14 22.40 4.83
C ASP A 322 -4.20 21.38 5.31
N PHE A 323 -3.91 20.08 5.18
CA PHE A 323 -4.81 18.98 5.54
C PHE A 323 -4.35 18.21 6.80
N HIS A 324 -3.09 18.39 7.23
CA HIS A 324 -2.56 17.75 8.43
C HIS A 324 -1.36 18.52 8.99
N THR A 325 -1.15 18.44 10.32
CA THR A 325 0.02 19.03 11.01
C THR A 325 1.18 18.05 11.19
N LEU A 326 1.07 16.82 10.64
CA LEU A 326 2.11 15.81 10.74
C LEU A 326 3.34 16.21 9.93
N GLU A 327 4.48 16.25 10.60
CA GLU A 327 5.76 16.35 9.90
C GLU A 327 6.09 15.04 9.20
N SER A 328 6.64 15.15 7.99
CA SER A 328 7.19 14.01 7.27
C SER A 328 8.62 14.27 6.84
N LYS A 329 9.42 13.22 6.86
CA LYS A 329 10.80 13.20 6.36
C LYS A 329 10.97 11.98 5.48
N GLY A 330 11.90 12.06 4.52
CA GLY A 330 12.33 10.93 3.71
C GLY A 330 13.79 10.60 3.95
N ILE A 331 14.17 9.34 3.84
CA ILE A 331 15.56 8.90 3.76
C ILE A 331 15.73 8.06 2.51
N VAL A 332 16.73 8.40 1.69
CA VAL A 332 17.10 7.64 0.49
C VAL A 332 18.60 7.41 0.47
N ASP A 333 19.04 6.31 -0.14
CA ASP A 333 20.46 6.02 -0.30
C ASP A 333 21.19 7.11 -1.08
N ARG A 334 22.45 7.32 -0.76
CA ARG A 334 23.28 8.30 -1.48
C ARG A 334 23.55 7.86 -2.90
N ASP A 335 23.77 6.58 -3.09
CA ASP A 335 24.21 6.04 -4.38
C ASP A 335 25.42 6.83 -4.96
N ARG A 336 25.23 7.43 -6.14
CA ARG A 336 26.24 8.24 -6.84
C ARG A 336 25.81 9.70 -6.97
N ARG A 337 24.84 10.15 -6.15
CA ARG A 337 24.30 11.52 -6.20
C ARG A 337 25.39 12.55 -5.94
N THR A 338 25.29 13.64 -6.67
CA THR A 338 26.14 14.81 -6.52
C THR A 338 25.68 15.64 -5.31
N GLU A 339 26.56 16.52 -4.81
CA GLU A 339 26.22 17.41 -3.69
C GLU A 339 25.03 18.33 -4.02
N GLY A 340 24.91 18.77 -5.29
CA GLY A 340 23.77 19.56 -5.72
C GLY A 340 22.44 18.82 -5.69
N GLU A 341 22.43 17.51 -6.06
CA GLU A 341 21.24 16.68 -5.95
C GLU A 341 20.86 16.46 -4.48
N ILE A 342 21.85 16.27 -3.61
CA ILE A 342 21.64 16.08 -2.17
C ILE A 342 21.10 17.35 -1.52
N ALA A 343 21.67 18.51 -1.85
CA ALA A 343 21.18 19.79 -1.37
C ALA A 343 19.71 20.02 -1.74
N TYR A 344 19.35 19.76 -3.02
CA TYR A 344 17.98 19.84 -3.48
C TYR A 344 17.02 18.89 -2.72
N LEU A 345 17.43 17.63 -2.46
CA LEU A 345 16.62 16.68 -1.71
C LEU A 345 16.44 17.15 -0.26
N ARG A 346 17.48 17.71 0.36
CA ARG A 346 17.43 18.22 1.74
C ARG A 346 16.44 19.38 1.90
N GLU A 347 16.34 20.27 0.91
CA GLU A 347 15.31 21.32 0.87
C GLU A 347 13.89 20.75 0.86
N GLN A 348 13.72 19.54 0.38
CA GLN A 348 12.43 18.81 0.35
C GLN A 348 12.24 17.91 1.57
N HIS A 349 12.99 18.10 2.67
CA HIS A 349 12.98 17.25 3.87
C HIS A 349 13.36 15.79 3.60
N ILE A 350 14.16 15.54 2.57
CA ILE A 350 14.67 14.20 2.23
C ILE A 350 16.15 14.15 2.55
N TYR A 351 16.51 13.27 3.48
CA TYR A 351 17.87 13.11 3.97
C TYR A 351 18.60 12.03 3.19
N VAL A 352 19.87 12.28 2.94
CA VAL A 352 20.76 11.35 2.23
C VAL A 352 21.97 11.11 3.11
N PRO A 353 22.26 9.84 3.48
CA PRO A 353 23.39 9.52 4.37
C PRO A 353 24.73 9.89 3.73
N ASN A 354 25.70 10.20 4.57
CA ASN A 354 27.07 10.45 4.11
C ASN A 354 27.87 9.15 3.87
N VAL A 355 27.16 8.11 3.44
CA VAL A 355 27.68 6.82 2.97
C VAL A 355 26.90 6.40 1.73
N ALA A 356 27.47 5.54 0.87
CA ALA A 356 26.87 5.21 -0.43
C ALA A 356 25.54 4.45 -0.32
N GLU A 357 25.42 3.51 0.59
CA GLU A 357 24.23 2.65 0.80
C GLU A 357 23.95 2.49 2.30
N VAL A 358 22.70 2.15 2.66
CA VAL A 358 22.29 1.90 4.06
C VAL A 358 23.17 0.85 4.77
N GLU A 359 23.64 -0.14 4.02
CA GLU A 359 24.54 -1.19 4.57
C GLU A 359 25.85 -0.60 5.10
N ASN A 360 26.31 0.50 4.52
CA ASN A 360 27.54 1.17 4.95
C ASN A 360 27.38 1.90 6.28
N LEU A 361 26.15 2.17 6.72
CA LEU A 361 25.87 2.68 8.08
C LEU A 361 26.32 1.71 9.16
N LEU A 362 26.23 0.40 8.88
CA LEU A 362 26.69 -0.65 9.78
C LEU A 362 28.23 -0.73 9.87
N MET A 363 28.92 -0.04 8.96
CA MET A 363 30.38 -0.02 8.85
C MET A 363 30.99 1.31 9.33
N LEU A 364 30.21 2.21 9.91
CA LEU A 364 30.72 3.42 10.54
C LEU A 364 31.69 3.05 11.67
N GLU A 365 32.78 3.79 11.81
CA GLU A 365 33.81 3.54 12.82
C GLU A 365 33.24 3.38 14.23
N PRO A 366 32.34 4.28 14.74
CA PRO A 366 31.76 4.10 16.08
C PRO A 366 30.93 2.82 16.20
N VAL A 367 30.22 2.41 15.12
CA VAL A 367 29.43 1.17 15.11
C VAL A 367 30.32 -0.06 15.22
N ILE A 368 31.37 -0.13 14.41
CA ILE A 368 32.33 -1.24 14.45
C ILE A 368 33.01 -1.34 15.81
N LYS A 369 33.48 -0.20 16.34
CA LYS A 369 34.15 -0.15 17.65
C LYS A 369 33.24 -0.56 18.79
N THR A 370 31.98 -0.14 18.76
CA THR A 370 30.99 -0.53 19.78
C THR A 370 30.72 -2.04 19.73
N VAL A 371 30.57 -2.62 18.54
CA VAL A 371 30.38 -4.07 18.41
C VAL A 371 31.62 -4.84 18.86
N ALA A 372 32.83 -4.38 18.51
CA ALA A 372 34.09 -5.01 18.94
C ALA A 372 34.23 -5.01 20.47
N HIS A 373 33.93 -3.88 21.11
CA HIS A 373 33.90 -3.72 22.56
C HIS A 373 32.93 -4.72 23.23
N ARG A 374 31.73 -4.86 22.70
CA ARG A 374 30.74 -5.83 23.18
C ARG A 374 31.19 -7.28 23.04
N LEU A 375 32.03 -7.57 22.08
CA LEU A 375 32.60 -8.88 21.84
C LEU A 375 33.93 -9.10 22.61
N MET A 376 34.31 -8.21 23.53
CA MET A 376 35.54 -8.24 24.31
C MET A 376 36.79 -8.27 23.42
N LYS A 377 36.74 -7.60 22.26
CA LYS A 377 37.89 -7.42 21.36
C LYS A 377 38.41 -6.00 21.45
N ASP A 378 39.69 -5.80 21.08
CA ASP A 378 40.24 -4.45 20.98
C ASP A 378 39.54 -3.66 19.83
N PRO A 379 38.82 -2.57 20.14
CA PRO A 379 38.09 -1.83 19.15
C PRO A 379 38.96 -1.16 18.09
N GLU A 380 40.17 -0.70 18.48
CA GLU A 380 41.09 -0.02 17.56
C GLU A 380 41.72 -1.02 16.60
N GLU A 381 42.15 -2.17 17.09
CA GLU A 381 42.74 -3.23 16.27
C GLU A 381 41.71 -3.76 15.25
N VAL A 382 40.49 -4.07 15.70
CA VAL A 382 39.38 -4.53 14.84
C VAL A 382 39.07 -3.51 13.76
N PHE A 383 38.93 -2.25 14.14
CA PHE A 383 38.60 -1.18 13.18
C PHE A 383 39.73 -1.02 12.14
N ASN A 384 40.99 -0.96 12.58
CA ASN A 384 42.12 -0.78 11.67
C ASN A 384 42.24 -1.94 10.65
N GLN A 385 42.01 -3.19 11.07
CA GLN A 385 42.00 -4.33 10.14
C GLN A 385 40.88 -4.22 9.11
N ILE A 386 39.69 -3.83 9.53
CA ILE A 386 38.54 -3.64 8.62
C ILE A 386 38.78 -2.47 7.66
N LYS A 387 39.29 -1.36 8.16
CA LYS A 387 39.65 -0.17 7.37
C LYS A 387 40.65 -0.53 6.26
N GLU A 388 41.74 -1.24 6.59
CA GLU A 388 42.72 -1.70 5.60
C GLU A 388 42.08 -2.59 4.53
N ASN A 389 41.23 -3.53 4.92
CA ASN A 389 40.55 -4.40 3.99
C ASN A 389 39.66 -3.63 3.03
N ILE A 390 38.90 -2.64 3.53
CA ILE A 390 38.01 -1.79 2.69
C ILE A 390 38.85 -0.95 1.73
N ILE A 391 39.97 -0.36 2.17
CA ILE A 391 40.83 0.43 1.30
C ILE A 391 41.40 -0.49 0.18
N LYS A 392 41.81 -1.70 0.50
CA LYS A 392 42.29 -2.68 -0.50
C LYS A 392 41.18 -3.07 -1.50
N LEU A 393 39.96 -3.29 -1.03
CA LEU A 393 38.81 -3.59 -1.89
C LEU A 393 38.50 -2.41 -2.80
N PHE A 394 38.43 -1.19 -2.25
CA PHE A 394 38.17 0.01 -3.03
C PHE A 394 39.25 0.25 -4.08
N LEU A 395 40.53 0.09 -3.74
CA LEU A 395 41.64 0.21 -4.69
C LEU A 395 41.49 -0.75 -5.87
N LYS A 396 41.06 -2.00 -5.60
CA LYS A 396 40.81 -3.01 -6.63
C LYS A 396 39.69 -2.61 -7.58
N ASP A 397 38.62 -2.03 -7.04
CA ASP A 397 37.40 -1.68 -7.80
C ASP A 397 37.39 -0.22 -8.27
N MET A 398 38.42 0.57 -7.96
CA MET A 398 38.43 2.03 -8.12
C MET A 398 38.11 2.48 -9.55
N GLU A 399 38.72 1.88 -10.56
CA GLU A 399 38.45 2.25 -11.97
C GLU A 399 36.99 2.05 -12.35
N SER A 400 36.37 0.96 -11.89
CA SER A 400 34.95 0.70 -12.10
C SER A 400 34.08 1.72 -11.37
N GLN A 401 34.42 2.09 -10.14
CA GLN A 401 33.68 3.10 -9.38
C GLN A 401 33.80 4.48 -10.02
N VAL A 402 35.00 4.88 -10.47
CA VAL A 402 35.21 6.13 -11.20
C VAL A 402 34.32 6.18 -12.43
N LEU A 403 34.28 5.10 -13.23
CA LEU A 403 33.45 5.05 -14.44
C LEU A 403 31.96 5.17 -14.13
N LEU A 404 31.48 4.50 -13.09
CA LEU A 404 30.07 4.54 -12.68
C LEU A 404 29.67 5.93 -12.17
N HIS A 405 30.50 6.59 -11.38
CA HIS A 405 30.29 7.96 -10.93
C HIS A 405 30.36 8.96 -12.10
N ALA A 406 31.33 8.80 -13.01
CA ALA A 406 31.42 9.62 -14.21
C ALA A 406 30.17 9.50 -15.09
N ARG A 407 29.70 8.26 -15.31
CA ARG A 407 28.45 7.99 -16.04
C ARG A 407 27.27 8.75 -15.42
N HIS A 408 27.10 8.67 -14.10
CA HIS A 408 26.02 9.38 -13.40
C HIS A 408 26.12 10.90 -13.59
N ARG A 409 27.32 11.50 -13.42
CA ARG A 409 27.54 12.93 -13.63
C ARG A 409 27.26 13.37 -15.07
N VAL A 410 27.68 12.56 -16.04
CA VAL A 410 27.42 12.78 -17.47
C VAL A 410 25.92 12.74 -17.74
N GLN A 411 25.23 11.72 -17.24
CA GLN A 411 23.77 11.60 -17.38
C GLN A 411 23.05 12.84 -16.83
N LYS A 412 23.43 13.30 -15.65
CA LYS A 412 22.81 14.49 -15.03
C LYS A 412 23.08 15.77 -15.79
N LYS A 413 24.27 15.92 -16.36
CA LYS A 413 24.57 17.05 -17.26
C LYS A 413 23.74 16.99 -18.54
N LEU A 414 23.59 15.80 -19.14
CA LEU A 414 22.74 15.58 -20.32
C LEU A 414 21.27 15.93 -20.03
N GLU A 415 20.71 15.43 -18.92
CA GLU A 415 19.34 15.74 -18.51
C GLU A 415 19.13 17.27 -18.37
N LYS A 416 20.10 17.97 -17.78
CA LYS A 416 20.04 19.43 -17.61
C LYS A 416 20.10 20.16 -18.96
N VAL A 417 20.92 19.69 -19.86
CA VAL A 417 21.09 20.27 -21.20
C VAL A 417 19.84 20.06 -22.04
N LEU A 418 19.26 18.83 -22.02
CA LEU A 418 18.06 18.49 -22.80
C LEU A 418 16.77 19.14 -22.26
N ASN A 419 16.73 19.53 -21.00
CA ASN A 419 15.57 20.19 -20.38
C ASN A 419 15.52 21.70 -20.58
N LEU A 420 16.42 22.28 -21.40
CA LEU A 420 16.36 23.68 -21.77
C LEU A 420 15.15 23.94 -22.67
N LYS A 421 14.50 25.10 -22.47
CA LYS A 421 13.40 25.51 -23.35
C LYS A 421 14.02 25.94 -24.69
N LEU A 422 13.76 25.17 -25.72
CA LEU A 422 14.18 25.42 -27.09
C LEU A 422 12.96 25.85 -27.89
N ASN A 423 13.14 26.85 -28.79
CA ASN A 423 12.03 27.47 -29.51
C ASN A 423 12.01 27.09 -31.00
N SER A 424 13.09 26.47 -31.53
CA SER A 424 13.15 26.04 -32.92
C SER A 424 13.90 24.74 -33.11
N LEU A 425 13.75 24.11 -34.28
CA LEU A 425 14.46 22.91 -34.67
C LEU A 425 15.96 23.16 -34.83
N GLU A 426 16.31 24.33 -35.35
CA GLU A 426 17.69 24.77 -35.56
C GLU A 426 18.41 24.88 -34.21
N GLU A 427 17.78 25.52 -33.22
CA GLU A 427 18.31 25.58 -31.84
C GLU A 427 18.51 24.20 -31.23
N LEU A 428 17.57 23.28 -31.44
CA LEU A 428 17.69 21.89 -30.95
C LEU A 428 18.86 21.17 -31.61
N THR A 429 19.05 21.34 -32.93
CA THR A 429 20.13 20.69 -33.68
C THR A 429 21.49 21.19 -33.24
N GLU A 430 21.69 22.51 -33.20
CA GLU A 430 22.92 23.14 -32.73
C GLU A 430 23.24 22.73 -31.27
N HIS A 431 22.23 22.64 -30.45
CA HIS A 431 22.39 22.26 -29.05
C HIS A 431 22.84 20.81 -28.89
N VAL A 432 22.27 19.90 -29.69
CA VAL A 432 22.67 18.48 -29.70
C VAL A 432 24.07 18.27 -30.26
N GLU A 433 24.44 18.99 -31.33
CA GLU A 433 25.79 18.95 -31.90
C GLU A 433 26.87 19.41 -30.93
N ASN A 434 26.57 20.40 -30.08
CA ASN A 434 27.50 20.94 -29.09
C ASN A 434 27.49 20.19 -27.74
N ILE A 435 26.71 19.14 -27.58
CA ILE A 435 26.63 18.39 -26.31
C ILE A 435 27.98 17.86 -25.85
N TYR A 436 28.77 17.29 -26.76
CA TYR A 436 30.07 16.72 -26.44
C TYR A 436 31.05 17.75 -25.88
N GLU A 437 31.10 18.93 -26.50
CA GLU A 437 31.95 20.02 -26.04
C GLU A 437 31.50 20.62 -24.71
N THR A 438 30.19 20.60 -24.45
CA THR A 438 29.60 21.15 -23.22
C THR A 438 29.80 20.23 -21.99
N ILE A 439 29.84 18.91 -22.19
CA ILE A 439 29.87 17.98 -21.08
C ILE A 439 31.28 17.67 -20.58
N HIS A 440 32.29 17.71 -21.44
CA HIS A 440 33.70 17.44 -21.09
C HIS A 440 33.91 16.12 -20.32
N VAL A 441 33.50 14.99 -20.93
CA VAL A 441 33.48 13.66 -20.29
C VAL A 441 34.83 13.24 -19.69
N GLU A 442 35.94 13.48 -20.43
CA GLU A 442 37.28 13.13 -19.99
C GLU A 442 37.72 13.95 -18.77
N ALA A 443 37.33 15.20 -18.69
CA ALA A 443 37.63 16.05 -17.53
C ALA A 443 36.90 15.53 -16.27
N ILE A 444 35.62 15.14 -16.40
CA ILE A 444 34.84 14.55 -15.31
C ILE A 444 35.49 13.26 -14.80
N TYR A 445 35.91 12.39 -15.74
CA TYR A 445 36.55 11.13 -15.38
C TYR A 445 37.89 11.36 -14.68
N SER A 446 38.73 12.24 -15.23
CA SER A 446 40.07 12.53 -14.69
C SER A 446 39.99 13.16 -13.30
N GLU A 447 39.06 14.08 -13.09
CA GLU A 447 38.80 14.68 -11.77
C GLU A 447 38.40 13.65 -10.73
N LEU A 448 37.44 12.77 -11.05
CA LEU A 448 36.99 11.70 -10.16
C LEU A 448 38.13 10.72 -9.86
N LYS A 449 38.92 10.34 -10.86
CA LYS A 449 40.05 9.45 -10.68
C LYS A 449 41.08 10.04 -9.72
N LYS A 450 41.43 11.31 -9.91
CA LYS A 450 42.34 12.04 -9.01
C LYS A 450 41.81 12.08 -7.57
N GLN A 451 40.53 12.36 -7.41
CA GLN A 451 39.86 12.42 -6.11
C GLN A 451 39.89 11.06 -5.42
N PHE A 452 39.51 9.98 -6.10
CA PHE A 452 39.46 8.63 -5.51
C PHE A 452 40.87 8.10 -5.19
N THR A 453 41.84 8.39 -6.04
CA THR A 453 43.26 8.09 -5.76
C THR A 453 43.73 8.76 -4.48
N HIS A 454 43.39 10.02 -4.30
CA HIS A 454 43.73 10.75 -3.07
C HIS A 454 43.11 10.13 -1.81
N TYR A 455 41.85 9.63 -1.89
CA TYR A 455 41.22 8.94 -0.76
C TYR A 455 41.96 7.66 -0.34
N VAL A 456 42.48 6.92 -1.33
CA VAL A 456 43.29 5.72 -1.06
C VAL A 456 44.64 6.09 -0.47
N GLU A 457 45.34 7.07 -1.06
CA GLU A 457 46.69 7.49 -0.60
C GLU A 457 46.66 8.05 0.83
N THR A 458 45.60 8.77 1.19
CA THR A 458 45.45 9.34 2.53
C THR A 458 44.76 8.38 3.51
N GLY A 459 44.31 7.22 3.04
CA GLY A 459 43.57 6.27 3.87
C GLY A 459 42.26 6.87 4.43
N ASN A 460 41.60 7.78 3.69
CA ASN A 460 40.39 8.44 4.14
C ASN A 460 39.17 7.52 4.07
N TYR A 461 38.97 6.78 5.16
CA TYR A 461 37.92 5.77 5.29
C TYR A 461 36.52 6.33 5.08
N GLN A 462 36.22 7.51 5.63
CA GLN A 462 34.89 8.13 5.54
C GLN A 462 34.54 8.48 4.10
N GLU A 463 35.45 9.08 3.35
CA GLU A 463 35.24 9.40 1.95
C GLU A 463 35.13 8.15 1.08
N ILE A 464 35.85 7.08 1.41
CA ILE A 464 35.69 5.79 0.72
C ILE A 464 34.29 5.22 0.97
N LEU A 465 33.78 5.18 2.20
CA LEU A 465 32.41 4.73 2.49
C LEU A 465 31.35 5.57 1.77
N ARG A 466 31.63 6.86 1.54
CA ARG A 466 30.73 7.79 0.88
C ARG A 466 30.59 7.53 -0.61
N VAL A 467 31.64 7.08 -1.28
CA VAL A 467 31.66 6.91 -2.75
C VAL A 467 31.63 5.44 -3.19
N TYR A 468 31.97 4.50 -2.31
CA TYR A 468 32.04 3.08 -2.66
C TYR A 468 30.65 2.43 -2.60
N ASN A 469 29.96 2.49 -3.75
CA ASN A 469 28.66 1.87 -3.93
C ASN A 469 28.85 0.43 -4.43
N GLN A 470 28.93 -0.52 -3.48
CA GLN A 470 29.18 -1.93 -3.76
C GLN A 470 28.36 -2.84 -2.82
N LYS A 471 27.32 -3.44 -3.36
CA LYS A 471 26.54 -4.48 -2.64
C LYS A 471 27.45 -5.66 -2.32
N GLY A 472 27.64 -5.96 -1.08
CA GLY A 472 28.56 -7.01 -0.65
C GLY A 472 29.89 -6.51 -0.10
N MET A 473 30.11 -5.20 0.04
CA MET A 473 31.31 -4.66 0.70
C MET A 473 31.46 -5.18 2.13
N LEU A 474 30.37 -5.24 2.91
CA LEU A 474 30.39 -5.74 4.29
C LEU A 474 30.93 -7.18 4.41
N PRO A 475 30.42 -8.20 3.70
CA PRO A 475 31.01 -9.54 3.76
C PRO A 475 32.43 -9.62 3.17
N GLN A 476 32.72 -8.88 2.11
CA GLN A 476 34.04 -8.89 1.46
C GLN A 476 35.12 -8.22 2.32
N SER A 477 34.79 -7.26 3.16
CA SER A 477 35.69 -6.62 4.12
C SER A 477 36.21 -7.58 5.22
N GLN A 478 35.65 -8.79 5.29
CA GLN A 478 35.88 -9.77 6.35
C GLN A 478 35.43 -9.27 7.76
N LEU A 479 34.62 -8.23 7.84
CA LEU A 479 34.15 -7.65 9.10
C LEU A 479 33.56 -8.72 10.03
N CYS A 480 32.67 -9.55 9.52
CA CYS A 480 32.06 -10.62 10.32
C CYS A 480 33.11 -11.59 10.87
N LYS A 481 34.07 -12.00 10.04
CA LYS A 481 35.16 -12.92 10.45
C LYS A 481 36.06 -12.29 11.51
N ILE A 482 36.46 -11.03 11.34
CA ILE A 482 37.31 -10.30 12.27
C ILE A 482 36.59 -10.13 13.61
N CYS A 483 35.29 -9.80 13.60
CA CYS A 483 34.45 -9.73 14.79
C CYS A 483 34.18 -11.12 15.41
N GLY A 484 34.39 -12.23 14.68
CA GLY A 484 34.00 -13.56 15.16
C GLY A 484 32.51 -13.87 15.04
N ILE A 485 31.84 -13.21 14.11
CA ILE A 485 30.41 -13.36 13.83
C ILE A 485 30.25 -14.16 12.53
N SER A 486 29.26 -15.06 12.48
CA SER A 486 29.12 -16.01 11.38
C SER A 486 28.76 -15.39 10.04
N ASN A 487 27.89 -14.34 10.04
CA ASN A 487 27.41 -13.72 8.80
C ASN A 487 26.88 -12.30 9.04
N LYS A 488 26.51 -11.60 7.93
CA LYS A 488 25.95 -10.24 7.93
C LYS A 488 24.66 -10.13 8.75
N GLU A 489 23.80 -11.14 8.68
CA GLU A 489 22.51 -11.15 9.39
C GLU A 489 22.72 -11.16 10.91
N ASN A 490 23.66 -11.97 11.39
CA ASN A 490 23.99 -12.02 12.81
C ASN A 490 24.71 -10.73 13.29
N TYR A 491 25.47 -10.08 12.41
CA TYR A 491 26.06 -8.78 12.70
C TYR A 491 24.97 -7.70 12.85
N LEU A 492 24.01 -7.64 11.94
CA LEU A 492 22.86 -6.76 12.06
C LEU A 492 22.03 -7.04 13.32
N ASN A 493 21.76 -8.31 13.62
CA ASN A 493 21.03 -8.70 14.81
C ASN A 493 21.74 -8.28 16.11
N MET A 494 23.07 -8.32 16.12
CA MET A 494 23.88 -7.83 17.24
C MET A 494 23.69 -6.31 17.43
N ILE A 495 23.76 -5.52 16.36
CA ILE A 495 23.52 -4.08 16.42
C ILE A 495 22.11 -3.79 16.90
N LEU A 496 21.09 -4.49 16.38
CA LEU A 496 19.70 -4.32 16.81
C LEU A 496 19.50 -4.71 18.27
N SER A 497 20.22 -5.72 18.77
CA SER A 497 20.19 -6.09 20.19
C SER A 497 20.78 -4.99 21.08
N ILE A 498 21.92 -4.41 20.68
CA ILE A 498 22.52 -3.26 21.39
C ILE A 498 21.56 -2.09 21.42
N LEU A 499 20.94 -1.76 20.29
CA LEU A 499 19.98 -0.66 20.18
C LEU A 499 18.71 -0.86 21.04
N LYS A 500 18.28 -2.12 21.24
CA LYS A 500 17.15 -2.46 22.12
C LYS A 500 17.44 -2.27 23.60
N GLU A 501 18.69 -2.45 24.03
CA GLU A 501 19.07 -2.29 25.42
C GLU A 501 19.01 -0.84 25.91
N ASP A 502 19.03 0.14 25.01
CA ASP A 502 18.94 1.58 25.24
C ASP A 502 19.95 2.14 26.26
N LYS A 503 21.18 1.57 26.23
CA LYS A 503 22.30 1.99 27.07
C LYS A 503 23.25 2.93 26.29
N GLU A 504 24.38 3.29 26.90
CA GLU A 504 25.40 4.16 26.32
C GLU A 504 25.87 3.71 24.91
N ASP A 505 26.09 2.41 24.74
CA ASP A 505 26.46 1.83 23.45
C ASP A 505 25.38 2.07 22.36
N ALA A 506 24.10 1.98 22.73
CA ALA A 506 22.99 2.27 21.83
C ALA A 506 22.97 3.74 21.41
N GLN A 507 23.25 4.63 22.37
CA GLN A 507 23.31 6.07 22.11
C GLN A 507 24.47 6.42 21.19
N THR A 508 25.64 5.79 21.36
CA THR A 508 26.79 5.95 20.47
C THR A 508 26.46 5.57 19.03
N ILE A 509 25.80 4.41 18.81
CA ILE A 509 25.38 3.97 17.49
C ILE A 509 24.33 4.93 16.90
N ARG A 510 23.31 5.33 17.67
CA ARG A 510 22.28 6.28 17.20
C ARG A 510 22.87 7.61 16.79
N THR A 511 23.76 8.17 17.59
CA THR A 511 24.43 9.44 17.31
C THR A 511 25.24 9.35 16.03
N ALA A 512 26.07 8.31 15.87
CA ALA A 512 26.88 8.13 14.67
C ALA A 512 26.03 8.03 13.39
N ILE A 513 24.91 7.31 13.45
CA ILE A 513 24.00 7.18 12.28
C ILE A 513 23.26 8.48 12.01
N LYS A 514 22.76 9.18 13.03
CA LYS A 514 22.09 10.49 12.86
C LYS A 514 23.04 11.54 12.31
N GLU A 515 24.26 11.63 12.79
CA GLU A 515 25.29 12.53 12.25
C GLU A 515 25.62 12.20 10.80
N CYS A 516 25.71 10.91 10.44
CA CYS A 516 25.92 10.48 9.07
C CYS A 516 24.77 10.89 8.14
N LEU A 517 23.54 10.94 8.65
CA LEU A 517 22.36 11.43 7.92
C LEU A 517 22.28 12.96 7.90
N GLY A 518 22.97 13.66 8.80
CA GLY A 518 22.82 15.09 9.01
C GLY A 518 21.44 15.48 9.54
N ALA A 519 20.86 14.60 10.36
CA ALA A 519 19.50 14.69 10.88
C ALA A 519 19.50 15.15 12.37
#